data_0c166419abaca08f8d3c5f5a3d9b579f
#
_entry.id   0c166419abaca08f8d3c5f5a3d9b579f
#
_cell.length_a   1.000
_cell.length_b   1.000
_cell.length_c   1.000
_cell.angle_alpha   90.00
_cell.angle_beta   90.00
_cell.angle_gamma   90.00
#
_symmetry.space_group_name_H-M   'P 1'
#
loop_
_entity.id
_entity.type
_entity.pdbx_description
1 polymer ?
#
loop_
_entity_poly.entity_id
_entity_poly.type
_entity_poly.pdbx_seq_one_letter_code
_entity_poly.pdbx_strand_id
1 'polypeptide(L)'
;AKRQGYVSLSFPTIAGFNANGALPHYRATADAFAVISTPQGLSAEGLLLIDSGAQYQGGTTDITRVWAIGQPNAAQKRDFTLVLKGTMALSRMRFPKGTLSPMLDAVARAPLWEHGLDFGHGTGHGVGYFLNVHEGPQSISKAMPDPNMAMQPGMITSIEPGLYRPKQWGIRIENLVLNVPVSPAVVDAEPGTPEYGDYLAFETLSLCPIDTRCIDLGLMRADEIAWLNQYHTEVLRRVGPLLTGSALAWLQKRTAAI
;
A
#
# COMPACT_ATOMS: atom_id res chain seq x y z
N ALA A 1 18.66 1.76 -9.29
CA ALA A 1 18.28 1.93 -10.70
C ALA A 1 18.96 3.17 -11.25
N LYS A 2 19.71 3.03 -12.36
CA LYS A 2 20.37 4.17 -13.02
C LYS A 2 19.37 4.97 -13.89
N ARG A 3 18.24 5.39 -13.34
CA ARG A 3 17.31 6.27 -14.05
C ARG A 3 17.74 7.72 -13.91
N GLN A 4 17.51 8.50 -14.96
CA GLN A 4 17.77 9.94 -14.97
C GLN A 4 17.05 10.61 -13.80
N GLY A 5 17.72 11.52 -13.10
CA GLY A 5 17.19 12.23 -11.96
C GLY A 5 17.25 11.48 -10.62
N TYR A 6 17.76 10.24 -10.58
CA TYR A 6 17.99 9.54 -9.30
C TYR A 6 19.03 10.26 -8.45
N VAL A 7 18.70 10.49 -7.19
CA VAL A 7 19.56 11.17 -6.21
C VAL A 7 20.06 10.19 -5.16
N SER A 8 19.14 9.52 -4.45
CA SER A 8 19.46 8.61 -3.35
C SER A 8 18.28 7.66 -3.07
N LEU A 9 18.41 6.80 -2.08
CA LEU A 9 17.24 6.21 -1.43
C LEU A 9 16.48 7.30 -0.65
N SER A 10 15.16 7.25 -0.61
CA SER A 10 14.34 8.14 0.24
C SER A 10 14.47 7.80 1.73
N PHE A 11 14.73 6.52 2.02
CA PHE A 11 15.08 5.98 3.33
C PHE A 11 15.82 4.64 3.15
N PRO A 12 16.51 4.13 4.19
CA PRO A 12 17.14 2.81 4.12
C PRO A 12 16.11 1.72 3.97
N THR A 13 16.25 0.89 2.93
CA THR A 13 15.32 -0.22 2.63
C THR A 13 15.13 -1.14 3.84
N ILE A 14 13.87 -1.48 4.12
CA ILE A 14 13.46 -2.48 5.11
C ILE A 14 13.16 -3.77 4.34
N ALA A 15 13.80 -4.88 4.69
CA ALA A 15 13.55 -6.19 4.11
C ALA A 15 13.50 -7.23 5.23
N GLY A 16 12.29 -7.56 5.68
CA GLY A 16 12.05 -8.45 6.83
C GLY A 16 11.37 -9.75 6.41
N PHE A 17 12.04 -10.89 6.64
CA PHE A 17 11.47 -12.20 6.40
C PHE A 17 10.85 -12.75 7.70
N ASN A 18 9.61 -13.22 7.61
CA ASN A 18 8.85 -13.78 8.76
C ASN A 18 8.94 -12.89 10.00
N ALA A 19 9.51 -13.38 11.11
CA ALA A 19 9.61 -12.69 12.39
C ALA A 19 10.26 -11.29 12.28
N ASN A 20 11.21 -11.12 11.37
CA ASN A 20 11.85 -9.84 11.13
C ASN A 20 10.88 -8.83 10.47
N GLY A 21 9.95 -9.29 9.65
CA GLY A 21 8.88 -8.47 9.09
C GLY A 21 7.89 -7.96 10.13
N ALA A 22 7.82 -8.57 11.32
CA ALA A 22 7.00 -8.09 12.42
C ALA A 22 7.56 -6.84 13.14
N LEU A 23 8.76 -6.42 12.77
CA LEU A 23 9.40 -5.19 13.24
C LEU A 23 9.24 -4.11 12.16
N PRO A 24 8.37 -3.10 12.34
CA PRO A 24 8.07 -2.12 11.27
C PRO A 24 9.29 -1.42 10.69
N HIS A 25 10.33 -1.20 11.51
CA HIS A 25 11.59 -0.55 11.12
C HIS A 25 12.78 -1.54 11.20
N TYR A 26 12.56 -2.79 10.82
CA TYR A 26 13.60 -3.82 10.86
C TYR A 26 14.83 -3.41 10.04
N ARG A 27 16.00 -3.69 10.60
CA ARG A 27 17.29 -3.56 9.91
C ARG A 27 18.10 -4.84 10.12
N ALA A 28 18.53 -5.46 9.04
CA ALA A 28 19.44 -6.59 9.12
C ALA A 28 20.81 -6.15 9.65
N THR A 29 21.33 -6.91 10.60
CA THR A 29 22.71 -6.77 11.10
C THR A 29 23.44 -8.10 10.95
N ALA A 30 24.76 -8.10 11.13
CA ALA A 30 25.55 -9.33 11.03
C ALA A 30 25.07 -10.44 11.99
N ASP A 31 24.49 -10.06 13.12
CA ASP A 31 24.04 -10.97 14.18
C ASP A 31 22.52 -11.22 14.17
N ALA A 32 21.77 -10.47 13.34
CA ALA A 32 20.29 -10.53 13.28
C ALA A 32 19.79 -10.38 11.84
N PHE A 33 19.82 -11.48 11.10
CA PHE A 33 19.28 -11.58 9.75
C PHE A 33 18.62 -12.95 9.52
N ALA A 34 17.83 -13.07 8.46
CA ALA A 34 17.25 -14.32 8.04
C ALA A 34 17.80 -14.73 6.66
N VAL A 35 18.06 -16.03 6.49
CA VAL A 35 18.43 -16.62 5.20
C VAL A 35 17.21 -17.18 4.53
N ILE A 36 16.88 -16.71 3.34
CA ILE A 36 15.68 -17.11 2.58
C ILE A 36 15.96 -18.35 1.73
N SER A 37 17.15 -18.43 1.14
CA SER A 37 17.56 -19.57 0.30
C SER A 37 19.04 -19.89 0.45
N THR A 38 19.36 -21.15 0.24
CA THR A 38 20.74 -21.66 0.18
C THR A 38 20.97 -22.27 -1.20
N PRO A 39 22.20 -22.64 -1.56
CA PRO A 39 22.47 -23.38 -2.80
C PRO A 39 21.67 -24.70 -2.92
N GLN A 40 21.21 -25.25 -1.81
CA GLN A 40 20.40 -26.46 -1.74
C GLN A 40 18.87 -26.20 -1.90
N GLY A 41 18.46 -24.93 -1.95
CA GLY A 41 17.05 -24.51 -2.12
C GLY A 41 16.58 -23.53 -1.04
N LEU A 42 15.26 -23.48 -0.82
CA LEU A 42 14.68 -22.62 0.22
C LEU A 42 15.04 -23.14 1.60
N SER A 43 15.49 -22.22 2.48
CA SER A 43 15.76 -22.52 3.89
C SER A 43 14.52 -22.42 4.77
N ALA A 44 13.52 -21.64 4.35
CA ALA A 44 12.26 -21.46 5.06
C ALA A 44 11.17 -20.97 4.11
N GLU A 45 9.91 -21.20 4.49
CA GLU A 45 8.73 -20.68 3.80
C GLU A 45 8.08 -19.57 4.64
N GLY A 46 7.37 -18.66 4.00
CA GLY A 46 6.66 -17.60 4.68
C GLY A 46 6.52 -16.31 3.90
N LEU A 47 6.57 -15.18 4.60
CA LEU A 47 6.34 -13.86 4.05
C LEU A 47 7.61 -13.00 4.11
N LEU A 48 7.96 -12.39 2.99
CA LEU A 48 9.01 -11.38 2.87
C LEU A 48 8.36 -10.01 2.68
N LEU A 49 8.46 -9.16 3.70
CA LEU A 49 8.08 -7.76 3.62
C LEU A 49 9.27 -6.96 3.10
N ILE A 50 9.05 -6.17 2.05
CA ILE A 50 10.03 -5.22 1.52
C ILE A 50 9.37 -3.84 1.46
N ASP A 51 9.98 -2.89 2.14
CA ASP A 51 9.63 -1.49 2.13
C ASP A 51 10.81 -0.67 1.63
N SER A 52 10.60 0.08 0.55
CA SER A 52 11.67 0.77 -0.15
C SER A 52 11.17 1.99 -0.90
N GLY A 53 12.05 2.97 -0.98
CA GLY A 53 11.78 4.18 -1.73
C GLY A 53 13.03 4.81 -2.30
N ALA A 54 12.84 5.68 -3.26
CA ALA A 54 13.92 6.40 -3.92
C ALA A 54 13.58 7.88 -4.05
N GLN A 55 14.62 8.70 -3.96
CA GLN A 55 14.57 10.13 -4.20
C GLN A 55 15.03 10.41 -5.63
N TYR A 56 14.19 11.08 -6.36
CA TYR A 56 14.49 11.64 -7.68
C TYR A 56 14.39 13.16 -7.63
N GLN A 57 15.00 13.86 -8.60
CA GLN A 57 14.86 15.32 -8.73
C GLN A 57 13.41 15.76 -8.93
N GLY A 58 12.57 14.91 -9.50
CA GLY A 58 11.17 15.18 -9.78
C GLY A 58 10.17 14.53 -8.82
N GLY A 59 10.61 13.93 -7.71
CA GLY A 59 9.70 13.31 -6.75
C GLY A 59 10.35 12.30 -5.83
N THR A 60 9.62 11.95 -4.78
CA THR A 60 9.99 10.96 -3.77
C THR A 60 9.08 9.74 -3.92
N THR A 61 9.63 8.53 -3.83
CA THR A 61 8.83 7.29 -3.85
C THR A 61 8.91 6.56 -2.52
N ASP A 62 7.83 5.86 -2.23
CA ASP A 62 7.65 5.01 -1.06
C ASP A 62 6.71 3.86 -1.43
N ILE A 63 7.07 2.62 -1.08
CA ILE A 63 6.26 1.46 -1.39
C ILE A 63 6.61 0.26 -0.51
N THR A 64 5.60 -0.36 0.07
CA THR A 64 5.75 -1.66 0.73
C THR A 64 5.00 -2.75 -0.01
N ARG A 65 5.64 -3.90 -0.17
CA ARG A 65 5.04 -5.15 -0.65
C ARG A 65 5.43 -6.32 0.24
N VAL A 66 4.53 -7.30 0.29
CA VAL A 66 4.76 -8.59 0.94
C VAL A 66 4.69 -9.69 -0.11
N TRP A 67 5.71 -10.53 -0.13
CA TRP A 67 5.87 -11.61 -1.10
C TRP A 67 5.87 -12.98 -0.42
N ALA A 68 5.15 -13.93 -1.00
CA ALA A 68 5.24 -15.31 -0.57
C ALA A 68 6.58 -15.93 -1.01
N ILE A 69 7.30 -16.46 -0.05
CA ILE A 69 8.45 -17.34 -0.24
C ILE A 69 7.95 -18.76 0.07
N GLY A 70 8.00 -19.65 -0.92
CA GLY A 70 7.32 -20.94 -0.81
C GLY A 70 5.80 -20.80 -0.73
N GLN A 71 5.17 -21.52 0.18
CA GLN A 71 3.70 -21.55 0.37
C GLN A 71 3.30 -20.85 1.67
N PRO A 72 2.57 -19.71 1.62
CA PRO A 72 2.04 -19.08 2.82
C PRO A 72 0.94 -19.96 3.43
N ASN A 73 0.92 -20.05 4.77
CA ASN A 73 -0.12 -20.78 5.49
C ASN A 73 -1.45 -20.00 5.55
N ALA A 74 -2.52 -20.67 6.00
CA ALA A 74 -3.86 -20.08 6.05
C ALA A 74 -3.94 -18.82 6.93
N ALA A 75 -3.21 -18.77 8.06
CA ALA A 75 -3.20 -17.61 8.94
C ALA A 75 -2.49 -16.41 8.29
N GLN A 76 -1.38 -16.64 7.57
CA GLN A 76 -0.68 -15.62 6.80
C GLN A 76 -1.57 -15.06 5.68
N LYS A 77 -2.28 -15.92 4.94
CA LYS A 77 -3.20 -15.50 3.88
C LYS A 77 -4.36 -14.67 4.45
N ARG A 78 -4.97 -15.13 5.54
CA ARG A 78 -6.03 -14.38 6.22
C ARG A 78 -5.53 -12.97 6.61
N ASP A 79 -4.42 -12.88 7.32
CA ASP A 79 -3.87 -11.62 7.80
C ASP A 79 -3.49 -10.69 6.64
N PHE A 80 -2.89 -11.23 5.57
CA PHE A 80 -2.57 -10.48 4.35
C PHE A 80 -3.84 -9.91 3.70
N THR A 81 -4.88 -10.73 3.59
CA THR A 81 -6.13 -10.32 2.97
C THR A 81 -6.82 -9.20 3.76
N LEU A 82 -6.81 -9.26 5.09
CA LEU A 82 -7.39 -8.21 5.93
C LEU A 82 -6.65 -6.86 5.75
N VAL A 83 -5.32 -6.88 5.69
CA VAL A 83 -4.53 -5.67 5.40
C VAL A 83 -4.83 -5.15 3.98
N LEU A 84 -4.88 -6.03 2.98
CA LEU A 84 -5.23 -5.66 1.62
C LEU A 84 -6.63 -5.03 1.52
N LYS A 85 -7.62 -5.57 2.23
CA LYS A 85 -8.97 -4.99 2.31
C LYS A 85 -8.94 -3.57 2.86
N GLY A 86 -8.12 -3.30 3.88
CA GLY A 86 -7.91 -1.96 4.42
C GLY A 86 -7.30 -0.99 3.38
N THR A 87 -6.24 -1.44 2.68
CA THR A 87 -5.62 -0.68 1.58
C THR A 87 -6.63 -0.36 0.49
N MET A 88 -7.41 -1.35 0.05
CA MET A 88 -8.43 -1.16 -0.99
C MET A 88 -9.58 -0.27 -0.55
N ALA A 89 -10.07 -0.45 0.69
CA ALA A 89 -11.18 0.34 1.22
C ALA A 89 -10.84 1.83 1.19
N LEU A 90 -9.66 2.20 1.67
CA LEU A 90 -9.21 3.58 1.68
C LEU A 90 -8.89 4.10 0.26
N SER A 91 -8.20 3.31 -0.57
CA SER A 91 -7.82 3.72 -1.94
C SER A 91 -9.02 4.01 -2.84
N ARG A 92 -10.19 3.43 -2.57
CA ARG A 92 -11.43 3.64 -3.36
C ARG A 92 -12.30 4.78 -2.87
N MET A 93 -11.92 5.39 -1.75
CA MET A 93 -12.75 6.44 -1.16
C MET A 93 -12.92 7.64 -2.08
N ARG A 94 -14.15 8.18 -2.02
CA ARG A 94 -14.46 9.55 -2.41
C ARG A 94 -14.89 10.29 -1.16
N PHE A 95 -14.39 11.48 -0.95
CA PHE A 95 -14.65 12.26 0.25
C PHE A 95 -14.74 13.76 -0.07
N PRO A 96 -15.47 14.55 0.70
CA PRO A 96 -15.55 15.99 0.51
C PRO A 96 -14.17 16.64 0.58
N LYS A 97 -13.87 17.58 -0.31
CA LYS A 97 -12.67 18.41 -0.24
C LYS A 97 -12.61 19.11 1.13
N GLY A 98 -11.44 19.11 1.73
CA GLY A 98 -11.26 19.66 3.07
C GLY A 98 -11.54 18.68 4.21
N THR A 99 -11.92 17.44 3.92
CA THR A 99 -11.98 16.38 4.95
C THR A 99 -10.63 16.30 5.66
N LEU A 100 -10.63 16.30 6.98
CA LEU A 100 -9.41 16.20 7.78
C LEU A 100 -8.85 14.78 7.66
N SER A 101 -7.57 14.66 7.32
CA SER A 101 -6.94 13.37 7.01
C SER A 101 -7.04 12.32 8.13
N PRO A 102 -7.01 12.68 9.45
CA PRO A 102 -7.23 11.70 10.51
C PRO A 102 -8.60 11.00 10.46
N MET A 103 -9.63 11.65 9.90
CA MET A 103 -10.97 11.05 9.79
C MET A 103 -10.99 9.84 8.83
N LEU A 104 -10.01 9.72 7.95
CA LEU A 104 -9.92 8.65 6.97
C LEU A 104 -9.26 7.38 7.51
N ASP A 105 -8.56 7.47 8.66
CA ASP A 105 -7.79 6.38 9.26
C ASP A 105 -8.65 5.13 9.56
N ALA A 106 -9.83 5.34 10.13
CA ALA A 106 -10.75 4.27 10.49
C ALA A 106 -11.18 3.39 9.29
N VAL A 107 -11.20 3.95 8.09
CA VAL A 107 -11.61 3.22 6.88
C VAL A 107 -10.65 2.09 6.56
N ALA A 108 -9.34 2.32 6.69
CA ALA A 108 -8.34 1.29 6.47
C ALA A 108 -8.26 0.29 7.64
N ARG A 109 -8.65 0.72 8.85
CA ARG A 109 -8.64 -0.15 10.04
C ARG A 109 -9.88 -1.03 10.16
N ALA A 110 -11.02 -0.60 9.62
CA ALA A 110 -12.29 -1.29 9.79
C ALA A 110 -12.23 -2.80 9.47
N PRO A 111 -11.63 -3.27 8.37
CA PRO A 111 -11.52 -4.71 8.11
C PRO A 111 -10.69 -5.50 9.14
N LEU A 112 -9.75 -4.84 9.81
CA LEU A 112 -8.97 -5.43 10.89
C LEU A 112 -9.76 -5.43 12.20
N TRP A 113 -10.44 -4.33 12.52
CA TRP A 113 -11.25 -4.20 13.75
C TRP A 113 -12.40 -5.19 13.79
N GLU A 114 -13.02 -5.51 12.66
CA GLU A 114 -14.03 -6.58 12.55
C GLU A 114 -13.52 -7.94 13.07
N HIS A 115 -12.20 -8.14 13.11
CA HIS A 115 -11.53 -9.35 13.56
C HIS A 115 -10.78 -9.16 14.90
N GLY A 116 -10.99 -8.04 15.59
CA GLY A 116 -10.30 -7.69 16.83
C GLY A 116 -8.81 -7.43 16.67
N LEU A 117 -8.38 -7.02 15.47
CA LEU A 117 -6.99 -6.75 15.10
C LEU A 117 -6.77 -5.27 14.87
N ASP A 118 -5.53 -4.80 15.06
CA ASP A 118 -5.14 -3.40 14.81
C ASP A 118 -3.62 -3.32 14.56
N PHE A 119 -3.13 -2.14 14.20
CA PHE A 119 -1.71 -1.83 14.06
C PHE A 119 -1.35 -0.51 14.76
N GLY A 120 -0.08 -0.41 15.19
CA GLY A 120 0.39 0.64 16.10
C GLY A 120 0.95 1.90 15.43
N HIS A 121 0.95 1.99 14.09
CA HIS A 121 1.43 3.17 13.35
C HIS A 121 0.30 3.91 12.62
N GLY A 122 0.60 5.03 11.99
CA GLY A 122 -0.34 5.74 11.12
C GLY A 122 -0.70 4.91 9.90
N THR A 123 -1.90 5.10 9.37
CA THR A 123 -2.31 4.47 8.10
C THR A 123 -1.64 5.10 6.89
N GLY A 124 -1.17 6.35 7.03
CA GLY A 124 -0.47 7.04 5.96
C GLY A 124 0.00 8.43 6.37
N HIS A 125 0.87 8.97 5.56
CA HIS A 125 1.51 10.28 5.75
C HIS A 125 1.59 11.05 4.43
N GLY A 126 1.74 12.35 4.51
CA GLY A 126 2.09 13.18 3.35
C GLY A 126 3.49 12.85 2.85
N VAL A 127 3.70 13.01 1.55
CA VAL A 127 4.98 12.78 0.87
C VAL A 127 5.42 14.05 0.18
N GLY A 128 6.60 14.51 0.51
CA GLY A 128 7.19 15.71 -0.07
C GLY A 128 7.65 15.52 -1.51
N TYR A 129 7.73 16.63 -2.21
CA TYR A 129 8.27 16.67 -3.57
C TYR A 129 9.74 16.24 -3.63
N PHE A 130 10.55 16.68 -2.65
CA PHE A 130 11.99 16.42 -2.65
C PHE A 130 12.56 16.31 -1.23
N LEU A 131 13.26 15.20 -0.97
CA LEU A 131 13.99 14.84 0.26
C LEU A 131 13.15 14.52 1.52
N ASN A 132 11.88 14.74 1.54
CA ASN A 132 11.03 14.44 2.70
C ASN A 132 10.01 13.36 2.35
N VAL A 133 10.38 12.09 2.59
CA VAL A 133 9.44 10.97 2.43
C VAL A 133 8.25 11.11 3.37
N HIS A 134 8.47 11.61 4.58
CA HIS A 134 7.41 12.02 5.52
C HIS A 134 7.31 13.54 5.54
N GLU A 135 6.27 14.10 4.91
CA GLU A 135 6.02 15.53 4.86
C GLU A 135 4.53 15.83 5.07
N GLY A 136 4.21 16.59 6.13
CA GLY A 136 2.86 17.08 6.37
C GLY A 136 2.39 18.12 5.33
N PRO A 137 1.21 18.71 5.56
CA PRO A 137 0.44 18.71 6.81
C PRO A 137 -0.45 17.48 7.03
N GLN A 138 -0.84 16.75 5.99
CA GLN A 138 -1.77 15.63 6.11
C GLN A 138 -1.10 14.40 6.75
N SER A 139 -1.85 13.72 7.61
CA SER A 139 -1.50 12.43 8.21
C SER A 139 -2.78 11.62 8.43
N ILE A 140 -2.88 10.48 7.76
CA ILE A 140 -3.99 9.54 7.98
C ILE A 140 -3.61 8.67 9.18
N SER A 141 -4.07 9.05 10.37
CA SER A 141 -3.64 8.41 11.61
C SER A 141 -4.64 8.68 12.73
N LYS A 142 -4.44 8.05 13.89
CA LYS A 142 -5.20 8.32 15.13
C LYS A 142 -4.84 9.68 15.79
N ALA A 143 -4.25 10.60 15.04
CA ALA A 143 -3.91 11.92 15.56
C ALA A 143 -5.16 12.76 15.86
N MET A 144 -5.02 13.72 16.78
CA MET A 144 -6.06 14.76 16.98
C MET A 144 -6.21 15.56 15.69
N PRO A 145 -7.42 15.68 15.12
CA PRO A 145 -7.64 16.45 13.91
C PRO A 145 -7.28 17.93 14.10
N ASP A 146 -6.57 18.49 13.11
CA ASP A 146 -6.20 19.90 13.02
C ASP A 146 -6.63 20.45 11.65
N PRO A 147 -7.13 21.71 11.55
CA PRO A 147 -7.54 22.31 10.28
C PRO A 147 -6.49 22.27 9.17
N ASN A 148 -5.19 22.31 9.52
CA ASN A 148 -4.09 22.22 8.56
C ASN A 148 -3.99 20.83 7.90
N MET A 149 -4.59 19.80 8.51
CA MET A 149 -4.62 18.42 7.96
C MET A 149 -5.74 18.21 6.94
N ALA A 150 -6.41 19.28 6.50
CA ALA A 150 -7.47 19.20 5.48
C ALA A 150 -6.91 18.73 4.15
N MET A 151 -7.51 17.65 3.62
CA MET A 151 -7.12 17.07 2.33
C MET A 151 -7.41 18.04 1.19
N GLN A 152 -6.39 18.32 0.36
CA GLN A 152 -6.46 19.24 -0.77
C GLN A 152 -6.08 18.54 -2.08
N PRO A 153 -6.55 19.02 -3.24
CA PRO A 153 -6.07 18.54 -4.54
C PRO A 153 -4.55 18.65 -4.67
N GLY A 154 -3.94 17.66 -5.30
CA GLY A 154 -2.48 17.65 -5.55
C GLY A 154 -1.63 17.10 -4.41
N MET A 155 -2.19 16.88 -3.21
CA MET A 155 -1.46 16.22 -2.13
C MET A 155 -1.15 14.77 -2.48
N ILE A 156 0.10 14.36 -2.24
CA ILE A 156 0.53 12.94 -2.32
C ILE A 156 0.58 12.39 -0.90
N THR A 157 -0.01 11.22 -0.71
CA THR A 157 -0.16 10.59 0.60
C THR A 157 0.13 9.09 0.49
N SER A 158 0.78 8.48 1.48
CA SER A 158 0.85 7.02 1.57
C SER A 158 -0.47 6.44 2.10
N ILE A 159 -0.79 5.23 1.68
CA ILE A 159 -1.83 4.36 2.25
C ILE A 159 -1.13 3.04 2.57
N GLU A 160 -0.85 2.78 3.83
CA GLU A 160 0.04 1.72 4.29
C GLU A 160 -0.44 0.98 5.55
N PRO A 161 -1.70 0.52 5.62
CA PRO A 161 -2.14 -0.27 6.76
C PRO A 161 -1.25 -1.52 6.92
N GLY A 162 -1.16 -2.02 8.15
CA GLY A 162 -0.33 -3.19 8.45
C GLY A 162 -0.96 -4.12 9.47
N LEU A 163 -0.31 -5.24 9.68
CA LEU A 163 -0.59 -6.18 10.78
C LEU A 163 0.70 -6.92 11.15
N TYR A 164 1.02 -6.93 12.43
CA TYR A 164 2.29 -7.48 12.91
C TYR A 164 2.03 -8.53 13.98
N ARG A 165 2.50 -9.76 13.73
CA ARG A 165 2.47 -10.87 14.69
C ARG A 165 3.87 -11.01 15.29
N PRO A 166 4.14 -10.53 16.50
CA PRO A 166 5.46 -10.60 17.13
C PRO A 166 6.05 -12.00 17.04
N LYS A 167 7.32 -12.09 16.61
CA LYS A 167 8.07 -13.34 16.43
C LYS A 167 7.51 -14.29 15.35
N GLN A 168 6.56 -13.85 14.52
CA GLN A 168 5.95 -14.68 13.49
C GLN A 168 6.08 -14.05 12.10
N TRP A 169 5.32 -12.98 11.81
CA TRP A 169 5.37 -12.25 10.53
C TRP A 169 4.81 -10.83 10.67
N GLY A 170 5.18 -10.00 9.71
CA GLY A 170 4.57 -8.70 9.50
C GLY A 170 4.07 -8.54 8.08
N ILE A 171 3.01 -7.76 7.95
CA ILE A 171 2.37 -7.42 6.68
C ILE A 171 2.14 -5.92 6.67
N ARG A 172 2.58 -5.25 5.60
CA ARG A 172 2.24 -3.89 5.22
C ARG A 172 2.04 -3.85 3.72
N ILE A 173 0.96 -3.25 3.25
CA ILE A 173 0.68 -3.11 1.82
C ILE A 173 0.48 -1.62 1.57
N GLU A 174 1.39 -1.04 0.83
CA GLU A 174 1.49 0.39 0.66
C GLU A 174 1.46 0.83 -0.79
N ASN A 175 0.70 1.89 -1.04
CA ASN A 175 0.77 2.69 -2.26
C ASN A 175 0.82 4.17 -1.92
N LEU A 176 1.54 4.94 -2.72
CA LEU A 176 1.34 6.39 -2.81
C LEU A 176 0.12 6.69 -3.67
N VAL A 177 -0.66 7.64 -3.23
CA VAL A 177 -1.85 8.13 -3.92
C VAL A 177 -1.83 9.65 -4.06
N LEU A 178 -2.43 10.15 -5.14
CA LEU A 178 -2.62 11.57 -5.42
C LEU A 178 -4.09 11.94 -5.17
N ASN A 179 -4.33 13.02 -4.45
CA ASN A 179 -5.66 13.60 -4.31
C ASN A 179 -6.08 14.28 -5.62
N VAL A 180 -7.10 13.75 -6.28
CA VAL A 180 -7.65 14.30 -7.52
C VAL A 180 -9.08 14.79 -7.32
N PRO A 181 -9.46 15.96 -7.89
CA PRO A 181 -10.85 16.39 -7.91
C PRO A 181 -11.69 15.40 -8.71
N VAL A 182 -12.87 15.09 -8.19
CA VAL A 182 -13.87 14.26 -8.89
C VAL A 182 -15.24 14.89 -8.75
N SER A 183 -16.06 14.76 -9.78
CA SER A 183 -17.46 15.12 -9.66
C SER A 183 -18.15 14.20 -8.67
N PRO A 184 -19.07 14.70 -7.82
CA PRO A 184 -19.89 13.84 -6.98
C PRO A 184 -20.55 12.80 -7.89
N ALA A 185 -20.40 11.52 -7.58
CA ALA A 185 -21.21 10.51 -8.24
C ALA A 185 -22.61 10.58 -7.63
N VAL A 186 -23.41 11.53 -8.10
CA VAL A 186 -24.83 11.57 -7.75
C VAL A 186 -25.49 10.49 -8.59
N VAL A 187 -25.62 9.31 -8.00
CA VAL A 187 -26.48 8.27 -8.56
C VAL A 187 -27.90 8.73 -8.33
N ASP A 188 -28.63 8.93 -9.43
CA ASP A 188 -30.07 9.33 -9.41
C ASP A 188 -30.36 10.67 -8.70
N ALA A 189 -29.58 11.72 -9.00
CA ALA A 189 -29.92 13.06 -8.52
C ALA A 189 -31.28 13.53 -9.11
N GLU A 190 -32.29 13.56 -8.28
CA GLU A 190 -33.53 14.24 -8.61
C GLU A 190 -33.26 15.73 -8.86
N PRO A 191 -33.98 16.37 -9.80
CA PRO A 191 -33.88 17.80 -10.01
C PRO A 191 -34.08 18.57 -8.69
N GLY A 192 -33.10 19.38 -8.30
CA GLY A 192 -33.13 20.13 -7.04
C GLY A 192 -32.44 19.45 -5.86
N THR A 193 -31.79 18.29 -6.06
CA THR A 193 -30.89 17.71 -5.04
C THR A 193 -29.77 18.70 -4.74
N PRO A 194 -29.50 19.02 -3.45
CA PRO A 194 -28.43 19.93 -3.09
C PRO A 194 -27.07 19.38 -3.58
N GLU A 195 -26.26 20.23 -4.20
CA GLU A 195 -24.84 19.90 -4.44
C GLU A 195 -24.09 19.99 -3.11
N TYR A 196 -23.48 18.89 -2.69
CA TYR A 196 -22.71 18.82 -1.44
C TYR A 196 -21.26 19.28 -1.59
N GLY A 197 -20.96 20.09 -2.62
CA GLY A 197 -19.64 20.69 -2.86
C GLY A 197 -18.67 19.78 -3.62
N ASP A 198 -17.41 20.19 -3.61
CA ASP A 198 -16.31 19.51 -4.30
C ASP A 198 -15.93 18.22 -3.58
N TYR A 199 -15.65 17.17 -4.35
CA TYR A 199 -15.15 15.89 -3.86
C TYR A 199 -13.73 15.61 -4.35
N LEU A 200 -13.01 14.81 -3.57
CA LEU A 200 -11.71 14.24 -3.90
C LEU A 200 -11.81 12.71 -3.96
N ALA A 201 -10.94 12.14 -4.76
CA ALA A 201 -10.64 10.71 -4.78
C ALA A 201 -9.12 10.50 -4.78
N PHE A 202 -8.71 9.27 -4.57
CA PHE A 202 -7.32 8.86 -4.67
C PHE A 202 -7.01 8.26 -6.04
N GLU A 203 -6.03 8.83 -6.74
CA GLU A 203 -5.38 8.19 -7.89
C GLU A 203 -4.13 7.46 -7.40
N THR A 204 -4.05 6.14 -7.63
CA THR A 204 -2.90 5.35 -7.22
C THR A 204 -1.69 5.63 -8.12
N LEU A 205 -0.59 6.07 -7.52
CA LEU A 205 0.67 6.36 -8.21
C LEU A 205 1.63 5.17 -8.22
N SER A 206 1.65 4.36 -7.15
CA SER A 206 2.53 3.19 -7.03
C SER A 206 2.10 2.08 -7.99
N LEU A 207 3.03 1.59 -8.81
CA LEU A 207 2.79 0.60 -9.86
C LEU A 207 3.64 -0.65 -9.63
N CYS A 208 3.23 -1.49 -8.68
CA CYS A 208 3.88 -2.76 -8.39
C CYS A 208 2.81 -3.82 -8.07
N PRO A 209 2.88 -5.02 -8.61
CA PRO A 209 1.89 -6.06 -8.32
C PRO A 209 1.74 -6.34 -6.82
N ILE A 210 0.53 -6.73 -6.43
CA ILE A 210 0.22 -7.29 -5.12
C ILE A 210 0.23 -8.81 -5.27
N ASP A 211 0.95 -9.53 -4.40
CA ASP A 211 1.13 -10.98 -4.56
C ASP A 211 -0.15 -11.76 -4.24
N THR A 212 -0.87 -12.17 -5.26
CA THR A 212 -2.14 -12.89 -5.16
C THR A 212 -2.01 -14.27 -4.49
N ARG A 213 -0.80 -14.84 -4.40
CA ARG A 213 -0.55 -16.10 -3.68
C ARG A 213 -0.79 -15.97 -2.17
N CYS A 214 -0.69 -14.73 -1.65
CA CYS A 214 -0.92 -14.41 -0.24
C CYS A 214 -2.40 -14.18 0.08
N ILE A 215 -3.31 -14.22 -0.90
CA ILE A 215 -4.72 -13.90 -0.71
C ILE A 215 -5.51 -15.15 -0.29
N ASP A 216 -6.40 -14.97 0.66
CA ASP A 216 -7.52 -15.87 0.93
C ASP A 216 -8.75 -15.35 0.18
N LEU A 217 -9.07 -15.98 -0.97
CA LEU A 217 -10.19 -15.58 -1.82
C LEU A 217 -11.54 -15.69 -1.12
N GLY A 218 -11.67 -16.58 -0.12
CA GLY A 218 -12.90 -16.73 0.66
C GLY A 218 -13.27 -15.49 1.48
N LEU A 219 -12.30 -14.60 1.73
CA LEU A 219 -12.52 -13.34 2.45
C LEU A 219 -12.75 -12.14 1.52
N MET A 220 -12.57 -12.31 0.20
CA MET A 220 -12.70 -11.24 -0.78
C MET A 220 -14.13 -11.12 -1.31
N ARG A 221 -14.60 -9.89 -1.42
CA ARG A 221 -15.85 -9.59 -2.13
C ARG A 221 -15.57 -9.42 -3.64
N ALA A 222 -16.61 -9.59 -4.45
CA ALA A 222 -16.49 -9.45 -5.90
C ALA A 222 -15.99 -8.05 -6.33
N ASP A 223 -16.41 -7.00 -5.64
CA ASP A 223 -15.96 -5.61 -5.92
C ASP A 223 -14.48 -5.40 -5.55
N GLU A 224 -13.98 -6.09 -4.55
CA GLU A 224 -12.55 -6.05 -4.15
C GLU A 224 -11.67 -6.81 -5.15
N ILE A 225 -12.14 -7.96 -5.63
CA ILE A 225 -11.48 -8.72 -6.71
C ILE A 225 -11.43 -7.88 -8.00
N ALA A 226 -12.55 -7.26 -8.36
CA ALA A 226 -12.61 -6.38 -9.54
C ALA A 226 -11.62 -5.21 -9.44
N TRP A 227 -11.52 -4.56 -8.28
CA TRP A 227 -10.55 -3.48 -8.05
C TRP A 227 -9.11 -3.98 -8.19
N LEU A 228 -8.76 -5.11 -7.59
CA LEU A 228 -7.42 -5.68 -7.67
C LEU A 228 -7.04 -6.03 -9.10
N ASN A 229 -7.95 -6.66 -9.85
CA ASN A 229 -7.74 -7.00 -11.26
C ASN A 229 -7.56 -5.73 -12.12
N GLN A 230 -8.34 -4.68 -11.87
CA GLN A 230 -8.17 -3.39 -12.53
C GLN A 230 -6.83 -2.74 -12.20
N TYR A 231 -6.41 -2.75 -10.93
CA TYR A 231 -5.10 -2.26 -10.51
C TYR A 231 -3.97 -3.03 -11.21
N HIS A 232 -4.03 -4.36 -11.25
CA HIS A 232 -3.04 -5.19 -11.94
C HIS A 232 -3.01 -4.93 -13.45
N THR A 233 -4.16 -4.71 -14.08
CA THR A 233 -4.25 -4.31 -15.50
C THR A 233 -3.51 -3.00 -15.74
N GLU A 234 -3.70 -2.00 -14.89
CA GLU A 234 -3.02 -0.71 -14.98
C GLU A 234 -1.51 -0.84 -14.75
N VAL A 235 -1.09 -1.64 -13.78
CA VAL A 235 0.32 -1.95 -13.54
C VAL A 235 0.96 -2.57 -14.79
N LEU A 236 0.32 -3.58 -15.38
CA LEU A 236 0.82 -4.24 -16.59
C LEU A 236 0.86 -3.27 -17.78
N ARG A 237 -0.19 -2.48 -17.97
CA ARG A 237 -0.29 -1.50 -19.05
C ARG A 237 0.82 -0.45 -19.02
N ARG A 238 1.16 0.06 -17.82
CA ARG A 238 2.15 1.15 -17.66
C ARG A 238 3.58 0.65 -17.49
N VAL A 239 3.78 -0.46 -16.80
CA VAL A 239 5.12 -0.99 -16.50
C VAL A 239 5.59 -1.99 -17.57
N GLY A 240 4.68 -2.78 -18.14
CA GLY A 240 5.00 -3.80 -19.14
C GLY A 240 5.84 -3.31 -20.31
N PRO A 241 5.52 -2.17 -20.95
CA PRO A 241 6.32 -1.63 -22.06
C PRO A 241 7.76 -1.25 -21.69
N LEU A 242 8.07 -1.14 -20.39
CA LEU A 242 9.40 -0.79 -19.88
C LEU A 242 10.26 -2.03 -19.58
N LEU A 243 9.70 -3.22 -19.74
CA LEU A 243 10.33 -4.49 -19.37
C LEU A 243 10.47 -5.42 -20.58
N THR A 244 11.45 -6.31 -20.52
CA THR A 244 11.68 -7.35 -21.55
C THR A 244 12.06 -8.68 -20.88
N GLY A 245 12.01 -9.77 -21.66
CA GLY A 245 12.50 -11.10 -21.23
C GLY A 245 11.81 -11.60 -19.95
N SER A 246 12.59 -12.14 -19.04
CA SER A 246 12.09 -12.76 -17.79
C SER A 246 11.38 -11.77 -16.86
N ALA A 247 11.77 -10.49 -16.87
CA ALA A 247 11.12 -9.47 -16.06
C ALA A 247 9.69 -9.18 -16.54
N LEU A 248 9.48 -9.10 -17.87
CA LEU A 248 8.14 -8.95 -18.43
C LEU A 248 7.27 -10.19 -18.15
N ALA A 249 7.82 -11.38 -18.36
CA ALA A 249 7.10 -12.62 -18.08
C ALA A 249 6.71 -12.75 -16.59
N TRP A 250 7.60 -12.34 -15.69
CA TRP A 250 7.30 -12.26 -14.27
C TRP A 250 6.16 -11.28 -13.98
N LEU A 251 6.21 -10.06 -14.54
CA LEU A 251 5.16 -9.07 -14.37
C LEU A 251 3.80 -9.60 -14.85
N GLN A 252 3.75 -10.15 -16.06
CA GLN A 252 2.54 -10.74 -16.63
C GLN A 252 1.93 -11.81 -15.73
N LYS A 253 2.80 -12.69 -15.17
CA LYS A 253 2.35 -13.73 -14.23
C LYS A 253 1.81 -13.14 -12.93
N ARG A 254 2.41 -12.05 -12.42
CA ARG A 254 2.02 -11.43 -11.14
C ARG A 254 0.82 -10.50 -11.25
N THR A 255 0.47 -10.09 -12.46
CA THR A 255 -0.70 -9.24 -12.75
C THR A 255 -1.85 -10.00 -13.39
N ALA A 256 -1.75 -11.34 -13.48
CA ALA A 256 -2.86 -12.16 -13.96
C ALA A 256 -4.10 -11.99 -13.06
N ALA A 257 -5.27 -11.96 -13.70
CA ALA A 257 -6.54 -11.86 -12.99
C ALA A 257 -6.79 -13.08 -12.08
N ILE A 258 -7.49 -12.85 -10.98
CA ILE A 258 -7.92 -13.88 -10.02
C ILE A 258 -9.44 -13.96 -9.98
#